data_3c06313d94dd57ad50d52c43bb1413d7
#
_entry.id   3c06313d94dd57ad50d52c43bb1413d7
#
_cell.length_a   1.000
_cell.length_b   1.000
_cell.length_c   1.000
_cell.angle_alpha   90.00
_cell.angle_beta   90.00
_cell.angle_gamma   90.00
#
_symmetry.space_group_name_H-M   'P 1'
#
loop_
_entity.id
_entity.type
_entity.pdbx_description
1 polymer ?
#
loop_
_entity_poly.entity_id
_entity_poly.type
_entity_poly.pdbx_seq_one_letter_code
_entity_poly.pdbx_strand_id
1 'polypeptide(L)'
;MSKFKHGVASGKLVQEIFEDAKNNKYALPAVNVTSSSTVNAVLETAAELNSPVIIQFSNGGCHFFSGKGLSNDNHRATILGGISGAMHVHQLAESYGATVILHTDHCSRKNLPWIDGLISESQKWFNLHSKPLYSSHMIDLSDEPIEDNINTCVEYLKVLSKIDMTLEIELGITGGEEDGVDNTSIERN
;
A
#
# COMPACT_ATOMS: atom_id res chain seq x y z
N MET A 1 24.10 12.12 -1.20
CA MET A 1 23.21 11.83 -2.36
C MET A 1 22.33 10.66 -1.97
N SER A 2 21.05 10.72 -2.27
CA SER A 2 20.15 9.61 -2.00
C SER A 2 20.61 8.35 -2.72
N LYS A 3 20.51 7.20 -2.05
CA LYS A 3 20.85 5.89 -2.62
C LYS A 3 19.86 5.47 -3.72
N PHE A 4 18.60 5.88 -3.58
CA PHE A 4 17.51 5.52 -4.47
C PHE A 4 16.95 6.75 -5.18
N LYS A 5 16.34 6.53 -6.34
CA LYS A 5 15.64 7.57 -7.08
C LYS A 5 14.45 8.08 -6.26
N HIS A 6 14.31 9.41 -6.17
CA HIS A 6 13.18 10.04 -5.49
C HIS A 6 11.88 9.87 -6.28
N GLY A 7 10.76 10.00 -5.57
CA GLY A 7 9.41 9.79 -6.07
C GLY A 7 8.84 8.44 -5.66
N VAL A 8 7.71 8.07 -6.24
CA VAL A 8 7.06 6.77 -5.99
C VAL A 8 7.80 5.66 -6.74
N ALA A 9 8.30 4.69 -6.00
CA ALA A 9 9.00 3.51 -6.49
C ALA A 9 8.01 2.49 -7.09
N SER A 10 8.43 1.74 -8.10
CA SER A 10 7.68 0.61 -8.67
C SER A 10 8.61 -0.45 -9.23
N GLY A 11 8.10 -1.64 -9.42
CA GLY A 11 8.81 -2.74 -10.06
C GLY A 11 10.18 -3.02 -9.44
N LYS A 12 11.20 -2.95 -10.27
CA LYS A 12 12.58 -3.28 -9.87
C LYS A 12 13.10 -2.40 -8.73
N LEU A 13 12.74 -1.11 -8.69
CA LEU A 13 13.21 -0.21 -7.64
C LEU A 13 12.68 -0.62 -6.25
N VAL A 14 11.43 -1.11 -6.16
CA VAL A 14 10.87 -1.65 -4.91
C VAL A 14 11.69 -2.85 -4.44
N GLN A 15 12.04 -3.76 -5.35
CA GLN A 15 12.86 -4.93 -5.01
C GLN A 15 14.26 -4.52 -4.55
N GLU A 16 14.89 -3.55 -5.20
CA GLU A 16 16.20 -3.01 -4.80
C GLU A 16 16.16 -2.39 -3.39
N ILE A 17 15.08 -1.70 -3.04
CA ILE A 17 14.89 -1.13 -1.70
C ILE A 17 14.75 -2.25 -0.65
N PHE A 18 13.94 -3.29 -0.92
CA PHE A 18 13.78 -4.43 -0.01
C PHE A 18 15.07 -5.24 0.15
N GLU A 19 15.80 -5.49 -0.92
CA GLU A 19 17.12 -6.15 -0.86
C GLU A 19 18.13 -5.35 -0.05
N ASP A 20 18.10 -4.03 -0.18
CA ASP A 20 18.97 -3.17 0.61
C ASP A 20 18.63 -3.23 2.10
N ALA A 21 17.34 -3.15 2.44
CA ALA A 21 16.88 -3.25 3.82
C ALA A 21 17.28 -4.61 4.43
N LYS A 22 17.09 -5.71 3.68
CA LYS A 22 17.50 -7.06 4.10
C LYS A 22 19.01 -7.17 4.32
N ASN A 23 19.81 -6.70 3.37
CA ASN A 23 21.27 -6.82 3.42
C ASN A 23 21.89 -5.96 4.53
N ASN A 24 21.31 -4.79 4.78
CA ASN A 24 21.76 -3.87 5.84
C ASN A 24 21.02 -4.03 7.16
N LYS A 25 20.08 -5.00 7.26
CA LYS A 25 19.37 -5.40 8.49
C LYS A 25 18.62 -4.23 9.15
N TYR A 26 17.88 -3.45 8.35
CA TYR A 26 16.95 -2.45 8.86
C TYR A 26 15.53 -2.71 8.35
N ALA A 27 14.54 -2.24 9.11
CA ALA A 27 13.14 -2.26 8.71
C ALA A 27 12.75 -0.91 8.08
N LEU A 28 11.87 -0.96 7.08
CA LEU A 28 11.24 0.24 6.53
C LEU A 28 10.01 0.58 7.39
N PRO A 29 9.85 1.83 7.82
CA PRO A 29 8.60 2.22 8.47
C PRO A 29 7.46 2.23 7.44
N ALA A 30 6.32 1.63 7.81
CA ALA A 30 5.08 1.70 7.06
C ALA A 30 4.10 2.60 7.82
N VAL A 31 3.74 3.74 7.22
CA VAL A 31 2.98 4.79 7.89
C VAL A 31 1.60 4.93 7.27
N ASN A 32 0.56 4.64 8.05
CA ASN A 32 -0.83 4.87 7.67
C ASN A 32 -1.12 6.37 7.63
N VAL A 33 -1.60 6.83 6.49
CA VAL A 33 -1.95 8.24 6.26
C VAL A 33 -3.45 8.40 5.97
N THR A 34 -4.03 9.49 6.46
CA THR A 34 -5.46 9.77 6.31
C THR A 34 -5.75 11.15 5.73
N SER A 35 -4.71 11.99 5.56
CA SER A 35 -4.86 13.36 5.06
C SER A 35 -3.59 13.82 4.33
N SER A 36 -3.73 14.88 3.54
CA SER A 36 -2.59 15.54 2.90
C SER A 36 -1.55 16.02 3.91
N SER A 37 -1.98 16.48 5.09
CA SER A 37 -1.06 16.93 6.15
C SER A 37 -0.20 15.78 6.69
N THR A 38 -0.79 14.60 6.89
CA THR A 38 -0.01 13.43 7.33
C THR A 38 0.93 12.94 6.24
N VAL A 39 0.50 12.94 4.98
CA VAL A 39 1.39 12.62 3.82
C VAL A 39 2.58 13.57 3.79
N ASN A 40 2.35 14.89 3.90
CA ASN A 40 3.42 15.89 3.84
C ASN A 40 4.43 15.70 4.98
N ALA A 41 3.97 15.46 6.21
CA ALA A 41 4.85 15.22 7.36
C ALA A 41 5.73 13.97 7.16
N VAL A 42 5.18 12.90 6.58
CA VAL A 42 5.96 11.68 6.28
C VAL A 42 6.97 11.93 5.18
N LEU A 43 6.60 12.63 4.10
CA LEU A 43 7.51 12.97 3.01
C LEU A 43 8.68 13.86 3.48
N GLU A 44 8.37 14.86 4.30
CA GLU A 44 9.37 15.77 4.89
C GLU A 44 10.37 15.00 5.75
N THR A 45 9.88 14.16 6.66
CA THR A 45 10.72 13.35 7.54
C THR A 45 11.57 12.33 6.76
N ALA A 46 10.99 11.65 5.77
CA ALA A 46 11.72 10.71 4.93
C ALA A 46 12.86 11.38 4.15
N ALA A 47 12.62 12.59 3.64
CA ALA A 47 13.63 13.39 2.96
C ALA A 47 14.74 13.85 3.91
N GLU A 48 14.40 14.36 5.10
CA GLU A 48 15.37 14.78 6.13
C GLU A 48 16.28 13.62 6.56
N LEU A 49 15.71 12.44 6.75
CA LEU A 49 16.45 11.23 7.12
C LEU A 49 17.15 10.56 5.95
N ASN A 50 16.88 11.00 4.71
CA ASN A 50 17.37 10.38 3.49
C ASN A 50 17.12 8.86 3.46
N SER A 51 15.93 8.45 3.90
CA SER A 51 15.52 7.06 4.03
C SER A 51 14.25 6.78 3.23
N PRO A 52 14.16 5.65 2.52
CA PRO A 52 12.89 5.21 1.93
C PRO A 52 11.84 5.00 3.01
N VAL A 53 10.57 5.23 2.64
CA VAL A 53 9.41 5.04 3.51
C VAL A 53 8.29 4.34 2.77
N ILE A 54 7.51 3.52 3.48
CA ILE A 54 6.24 3.00 2.98
C ILE A 54 5.15 3.96 3.46
N ILE A 55 4.47 4.61 2.51
CA ILE A 55 3.23 5.34 2.79
C ILE A 55 2.08 4.43 2.42
N GLN A 56 1.20 4.16 3.39
CA GLN A 56 0.10 3.24 3.17
C GLN A 56 -1.26 3.84 3.50
N PHE A 57 -2.26 3.39 2.75
CA PHE A 57 -3.64 3.76 2.91
C PHE A 57 -4.47 2.52 3.29
N SER A 58 -5.12 2.55 4.45
CA SER A 58 -6.18 1.59 4.75
C SER A 58 -7.47 1.97 4.03
N ASN A 59 -8.42 1.03 3.94
CA ASN A 59 -9.76 1.32 3.40
C ASN A 59 -10.43 2.48 4.14
N GLY A 60 -10.37 2.49 5.48
CA GLY A 60 -10.88 3.58 6.31
C GLY A 60 -10.14 4.91 6.10
N GLY A 61 -8.82 4.85 5.93
CA GLY A 61 -7.98 6.02 5.62
C GLY A 61 -8.33 6.65 4.27
N CYS A 62 -8.55 5.82 3.25
CA CYS A 62 -9.05 6.27 1.95
C CYS A 62 -10.41 6.96 2.05
N HIS A 63 -11.34 6.38 2.82
CA HIS A 63 -12.65 7.01 3.03
C HIS A 63 -12.53 8.35 3.74
N PHE A 64 -11.63 8.45 4.72
CA PHE A 64 -11.37 9.72 5.39
C PHE A 64 -10.75 10.75 4.45
N PHE A 65 -9.81 10.33 3.60
CA PHE A 65 -9.13 11.20 2.65
C PHE A 65 -10.09 11.80 1.60
N SER A 66 -11.11 11.05 1.17
CA SER A 66 -12.15 11.54 0.26
C SER A 66 -13.17 12.45 0.94
N GLY A 67 -13.18 12.48 2.29
CA GLY A 67 -14.18 13.20 3.08
C GLY A 67 -15.41 12.34 3.38
N LYS A 68 -15.81 12.32 4.63
CA LYS A 68 -16.92 11.48 5.15
C LYS A 68 -18.31 11.86 4.61
N GLY A 69 -18.44 12.98 3.89
CA GLY A 69 -19.69 13.40 3.25
C GLY A 69 -20.04 12.69 1.95
N LEU A 70 -19.11 11.90 1.38
CA LEU A 70 -19.37 11.13 0.18
C LEU A 70 -19.98 9.76 0.53
N SER A 71 -21.00 9.34 -0.24
CA SER A 71 -21.49 7.96 -0.18
C SER A 71 -20.39 6.98 -0.59
N ASN A 72 -20.26 5.90 0.17
CA ASN A 72 -19.33 4.81 -0.12
C ASN A 72 -20.01 3.60 -0.79
N ASP A 73 -21.13 3.80 -1.47
CA ASP A 73 -21.79 2.76 -2.24
C ASP A 73 -20.81 2.17 -3.27
N ASN A 74 -20.72 0.84 -3.32
CA ASN A 74 -19.77 0.13 -4.16
C ASN A 74 -18.30 0.60 -3.98
N HIS A 75 -17.89 0.92 -2.78
CA HIS A 75 -16.54 1.42 -2.43
C HIS A 75 -16.14 2.72 -3.14
N ARG A 76 -17.10 3.48 -3.69
CA ARG A 76 -16.80 4.68 -4.50
C ARG A 76 -15.96 5.71 -3.76
N ALA A 77 -16.33 6.05 -2.52
CA ALA A 77 -15.61 7.06 -1.74
C ALA A 77 -14.20 6.57 -1.38
N THR A 78 -14.06 5.29 -0.99
CA THR A 78 -12.75 4.70 -0.67
C THR A 78 -11.84 4.62 -1.90
N ILE A 79 -12.37 4.28 -3.07
CA ILE A 79 -11.60 4.29 -4.32
C ILE A 79 -11.14 5.70 -4.65
N LEU A 80 -12.04 6.69 -4.65
CA LEU A 80 -11.69 8.10 -4.92
C LEU A 80 -10.66 8.65 -3.94
N GLY A 81 -10.80 8.33 -2.66
CA GLY A 81 -9.84 8.74 -1.63
C GLY A 81 -8.45 8.13 -1.84
N GLY A 82 -8.39 6.83 -2.17
CA GLY A 82 -7.14 6.16 -2.50
C GLY A 82 -6.46 6.76 -3.73
N ILE A 83 -7.23 7.06 -4.79
CA ILE A 83 -6.70 7.73 -5.99
C ILE A 83 -6.18 9.13 -5.65
N SER A 84 -6.98 9.94 -4.94
CA SER A 84 -6.61 11.31 -4.57
C SER A 84 -5.37 11.36 -3.69
N GLY A 85 -5.29 10.45 -2.71
CA GLY A 85 -4.12 10.32 -1.83
C GLY A 85 -2.87 9.90 -2.60
N ALA A 86 -2.99 8.90 -3.47
CA ALA A 86 -1.88 8.45 -4.31
C ALA A 86 -1.37 9.56 -5.24
N MET A 87 -2.27 10.29 -5.90
CA MET A 87 -1.91 11.43 -6.75
C MET A 87 -1.19 12.52 -5.96
N HIS A 88 -1.62 12.81 -4.73
CA HIS A 88 -0.95 13.77 -3.84
C HIS A 88 0.49 13.35 -3.55
N VAL A 89 0.72 12.06 -3.23
CA VAL A 89 2.08 11.52 -3.03
C VAL A 89 2.92 11.65 -4.30
N HIS A 90 2.37 11.27 -5.46
CA HIS A 90 3.09 11.39 -6.74
C HIS A 90 3.50 12.83 -7.08
N GLN A 91 2.65 13.80 -6.75
CA GLN A 91 2.93 15.22 -7.01
C GLN A 91 4.08 15.77 -6.16
N LEU A 92 4.23 15.27 -4.93
CA LEU A 92 5.12 15.91 -3.96
C LEU A 92 6.38 15.11 -3.64
N ALA A 93 6.38 13.78 -3.73
CA ALA A 93 7.47 12.94 -3.26
C ALA A 93 8.83 13.30 -3.89
N GLU A 94 8.86 13.53 -5.22
CA GLU A 94 10.09 13.92 -5.92
C GLU A 94 10.55 15.32 -5.51
N SER A 95 9.64 16.27 -5.33
CA SER A 95 9.94 17.65 -4.93
C SER A 95 10.49 17.74 -3.51
N TYR A 96 10.03 16.88 -2.59
CA TYR A 96 10.61 16.73 -1.25
C TYR A 96 11.97 16.01 -1.27
N GLY A 97 12.29 15.27 -2.33
CA GLY A 97 13.46 14.40 -2.36
C GLY A 97 13.24 13.08 -1.59
N ALA A 98 11.99 12.69 -1.42
CA ALA A 98 11.63 11.45 -0.74
C ALA A 98 11.51 10.26 -1.71
N THR A 99 11.94 9.06 -1.28
CA THR A 99 11.71 7.79 -1.98
C THR A 99 10.59 7.04 -1.27
N VAL A 100 9.50 6.75 -1.97
CA VAL A 100 8.27 6.22 -1.39
C VAL A 100 7.89 4.91 -2.03
N ILE A 101 7.60 3.88 -1.23
CA ILE A 101 6.79 2.73 -1.61
C ILE A 101 5.35 3.06 -1.24
N LEU A 102 4.48 3.21 -2.25
CA LEU A 102 3.08 3.56 -2.04
C LEU A 102 2.23 2.29 -1.97
N HIS A 103 1.57 2.08 -0.85
CA HIS A 103 0.96 0.81 -0.48
C HIS A 103 -0.49 0.97 -0.01
N THR A 104 -1.27 -0.11 -0.06
CA THR A 104 -2.54 -0.20 0.65
C THR A 104 -2.45 -1.25 1.74
N ASP A 105 -2.97 -0.88 2.91
CA ASP A 105 -2.97 -1.66 4.12
C ASP A 105 -4.19 -2.59 4.18
N HIS A 106 -4.08 -3.70 4.85
CA HIS A 106 -5.05 -4.78 5.08
C HIS A 106 -6.36 -4.71 4.28
N CYS A 107 -6.52 -5.59 3.30
CA CYS A 107 -7.75 -5.71 2.53
C CYS A 107 -8.38 -7.09 2.73
N SER A 108 -9.39 -7.16 3.58
CA SER A 108 -10.21 -8.37 3.74
C SER A 108 -11.08 -8.64 2.51
N ARG A 109 -11.61 -9.87 2.40
CA ARG A 109 -12.44 -10.31 1.25
C ARG A 109 -13.57 -9.34 0.88
N LYS A 110 -14.27 -8.80 1.86
CA LYS A 110 -15.37 -7.84 1.62
C LYS A 110 -14.92 -6.53 0.98
N ASN A 111 -13.64 -6.21 1.09
CA ASN A 111 -13.05 -4.99 0.57
C ASN A 111 -12.31 -5.19 -0.77
N LEU A 112 -12.24 -6.40 -1.33
CA LEU A 112 -11.60 -6.67 -2.62
C LEU A 112 -12.09 -5.74 -3.74
N PRO A 113 -13.41 -5.38 -3.85
CA PRO A 113 -13.85 -4.42 -4.86
C PRO A 113 -13.21 -3.04 -4.76
N TRP A 114 -12.75 -2.62 -3.57
CA TRP A 114 -11.93 -1.41 -3.41
C TRP A 114 -10.58 -1.57 -4.09
N ILE A 115 -9.88 -2.69 -3.87
CA ILE A 115 -8.59 -2.99 -4.53
C ILE A 115 -8.78 -3.09 -6.05
N ASP A 116 -9.86 -3.74 -6.53
CA ASP A 116 -10.16 -3.82 -7.97
C ASP A 116 -10.28 -2.43 -8.60
N GLY A 117 -10.92 -1.50 -7.91
CA GLY A 117 -11.02 -0.10 -8.34
C GLY A 117 -9.66 0.59 -8.42
N LEU A 118 -8.79 0.38 -7.44
CA LEU A 118 -7.44 0.95 -7.42
C LEU A 118 -6.53 0.30 -8.47
N ILE A 119 -6.63 -1.00 -8.71
CA ILE A 119 -5.90 -1.71 -9.78
C ILE A 119 -6.33 -1.16 -11.15
N SER A 120 -7.64 -0.99 -11.37
CA SER A 120 -8.14 -0.41 -12.61
C SER A 120 -7.55 0.97 -12.90
N GLU A 121 -7.41 1.81 -11.87
CA GLU A 121 -6.80 3.12 -12.01
C GLU A 121 -5.28 3.03 -12.19
N SER A 122 -4.61 2.11 -11.48
CA SER A 122 -3.18 1.84 -11.67
C SER A 122 -2.87 1.37 -13.10
N GLN A 123 -3.73 0.59 -13.74
CA GLN A 123 -3.59 0.19 -15.15
C GLN A 123 -3.68 1.38 -16.09
N LYS A 124 -4.66 2.29 -15.88
CA LYS A 124 -4.77 3.53 -16.67
C LYS A 124 -3.54 4.41 -16.50
N TRP A 125 -3.10 4.57 -15.26
CA TRP A 125 -1.91 5.34 -14.92
C TRP A 125 -0.65 4.74 -15.55
N PHE A 126 -0.51 3.42 -15.52
CA PHE A 126 0.60 2.70 -16.14
C PHE A 126 0.67 2.94 -17.65
N ASN A 127 -0.47 2.91 -18.33
CA ASN A 127 -0.53 3.20 -19.78
C ASN A 127 -0.08 4.61 -20.14
N LEU A 128 -0.25 5.58 -19.24
CA LEU A 128 0.11 6.98 -19.45
C LEU A 128 1.54 7.30 -18.99
N HIS A 129 2.02 6.68 -17.92
CA HIS A 129 3.24 7.07 -17.21
C HIS A 129 4.32 5.97 -17.20
N SER A 130 4.04 4.78 -17.73
CA SER A 130 4.92 3.58 -17.70
C SER A 130 5.33 3.19 -16.27
N LYS A 131 4.47 3.49 -15.28
CA LYS A 131 4.56 3.08 -13.89
C LYS A 131 3.17 3.06 -13.25
N PRO A 132 2.89 2.16 -12.31
CA PRO A 132 1.58 2.08 -11.67
C PRO A 132 1.33 3.27 -10.73
N LEU A 133 0.05 3.48 -10.37
CA LEU A 133 -0.33 4.49 -9.37
C LEU A 133 0.12 4.07 -7.96
N TYR A 134 0.02 2.78 -7.62
CA TYR A 134 0.51 2.18 -6.38
C TYR A 134 1.72 1.28 -6.64
N SER A 135 2.62 1.16 -5.67
CA SER A 135 3.75 0.22 -5.72
C SER A 135 3.30 -1.20 -5.42
N SER A 136 2.36 -1.33 -4.50
CA SER A 136 1.89 -2.62 -3.98
C SER A 136 0.51 -2.50 -3.32
N HIS A 137 -0.14 -3.65 -3.15
CA HIS A 137 -1.34 -3.81 -2.34
C HIS A 137 -1.15 -4.95 -1.34
N MET A 138 -1.85 -4.90 -0.19
CA MET A 138 -1.96 -6.02 0.73
C MET A 138 -3.36 -6.63 0.65
N ILE A 139 -3.41 -7.96 0.51
CA ILE A 139 -4.63 -8.75 0.66
C ILE A 139 -4.49 -9.60 1.92
N ASP A 140 -5.40 -9.39 2.85
CA ASP A 140 -5.46 -10.09 4.12
C ASP A 140 -6.67 -11.01 4.14
N LEU A 141 -6.41 -12.29 3.93
CA LEU A 141 -7.36 -13.39 4.03
C LEU A 141 -6.85 -14.41 5.08
N SER A 142 -6.19 -13.91 6.12
CA SER A 142 -5.57 -14.71 7.15
C SER A 142 -6.55 -15.54 7.97
N ASP A 143 -7.83 -15.13 8.04
CA ASP A 143 -8.93 -15.83 8.68
C ASP A 143 -9.59 -16.91 7.81
N GLU A 144 -9.16 -17.05 6.55
CA GLU A 144 -9.70 -18.02 5.59
C GLU A 144 -8.82 -19.28 5.47
N PRO A 145 -9.37 -20.38 4.89
CA PRO A 145 -8.54 -21.53 4.57
C PRO A 145 -7.35 -21.14 3.70
N ILE A 146 -6.15 -21.62 4.05
CA ILE A 146 -4.88 -21.24 3.41
C ILE A 146 -4.91 -21.43 1.90
N GLU A 147 -5.56 -22.47 1.39
CA GLU A 147 -5.69 -22.72 -0.05
C GLU A 147 -6.52 -21.66 -0.75
N ASP A 148 -7.62 -21.19 -0.15
CA ASP A 148 -8.49 -20.14 -0.69
C ASP A 148 -7.76 -18.78 -0.68
N ASN A 149 -7.03 -18.50 0.40
CA ASN A 149 -6.16 -17.32 0.51
C ASN A 149 -5.14 -17.31 -0.61
N ILE A 150 -4.33 -18.37 -0.74
CA ILE A 150 -3.27 -18.47 -1.76
C ILE A 150 -3.87 -18.37 -3.17
N ASN A 151 -4.94 -19.11 -3.47
CA ASN A 151 -5.56 -19.09 -4.79
C ASN A 151 -6.05 -17.70 -5.16
N THR A 152 -6.70 -17.00 -4.25
CA THR A 152 -7.15 -15.61 -4.46
C THR A 152 -5.95 -14.70 -4.71
N CYS A 153 -4.94 -14.74 -3.86
CA CYS A 153 -3.75 -13.90 -3.99
C CYS A 153 -2.96 -14.16 -5.29
N VAL A 154 -2.90 -15.40 -5.75
CA VAL A 154 -2.29 -15.76 -7.05
C VAL A 154 -3.01 -15.08 -8.22
N GLU A 155 -4.35 -15.03 -8.21
CA GLU A 155 -5.09 -14.34 -9.28
C GLU A 155 -4.82 -12.82 -9.27
N TYR A 156 -4.78 -12.19 -8.10
CA TYR A 156 -4.40 -10.77 -8.00
C TYR A 156 -2.96 -10.53 -8.45
N LEU A 157 -2.01 -11.36 -8.03
CA LEU A 157 -0.60 -11.23 -8.43
C LEU A 157 -0.41 -11.33 -9.95
N LYS A 158 -1.17 -12.21 -10.64
CA LYS A 158 -1.15 -12.29 -12.12
C LYS A 158 -1.54 -10.99 -12.81
N VAL A 159 -2.40 -10.19 -12.19
CA VAL A 159 -2.81 -8.88 -12.73
C VAL A 159 -1.78 -7.82 -12.37
N LEU A 160 -1.36 -7.76 -11.11
CA LEU A 160 -0.44 -6.76 -10.57
C LEU A 160 0.93 -6.83 -11.24
N SER A 161 1.46 -8.04 -11.45
CA SER A 161 2.77 -8.25 -12.08
C SER A 161 2.88 -7.72 -13.51
N LYS A 162 1.75 -7.58 -14.23
CA LYS A 162 1.73 -7.01 -15.59
C LYS A 162 1.96 -5.49 -15.62
N ILE A 163 1.83 -4.83 -14.49
CA ILE A 163 1.99 -3.39 -14.33
C ILE A 163 3.02 -3.02 -13.26
N ASP A 164 4.01 -3.90 -13.04
CA ASP A 164 5.13 -3.68 -12.12
C ASP A 164 4.73 -3.39 -10.67
N MET A 165 3.64 -4.01 -10.20
CA MET A 165 3.19 -3.95 -8.81
C MET A 165 3.52 -5.25 -8.07
N THR A 166 3.75 -5.15 -6.76
CA THR A 166 3.89 -6.28 -5.84
C THR A 166 2.59 -6.52 -5.06
N LEU A 167 2.48 -7.72 -4.48
CA LEU A 167 1.40 -8.09 -3.58
C LEU A 167 1.98 -8.54 -2.24
N GLU A 168 1.47 -7.99 -1.16
CA GLU A 168 1.65 -8.48 0.20
C GLU A 168 0.48 -9.38 0.58
N ILE A 169 0.76 -10.48 1.27
CA ILE A 169 -0.26 -11.42 1.73
C ILE A 169 -0.01 -11.80 3.18
N GLU A 170 -1.08 -12.13 3.90
CA GLU A 170 -1.02 -12.65 5.25
C GLU A 170 -1.50 -14.11 5.25
N LEU A 171 -0.63 -15.04 5.70
CA LEU A 171 -0.86 -16.48 5.57
C LEU A 171 -1.60 -17.11 6.75
N GLY A 172 -1.76 -16.39 7.84
CA GLY A 172 -2.44 -16.86 9.04
C GLY A 172 -2.63 -15.73 10.04
N ILE A 173 -3.48 -15.95 11.03
CA ILE A 173 -3.80 -14.94 12.03
C ILE A 173 -2.56 -14.67 12.90
N THR A 174 -2.18 -13.40 13.01
CA THR A 174 -1.11 -12.95 13.88
C THR A 174 -1.57 -13.03 15.34
N GLY A 175 -0.75 -13.66 16.21
CA GLY A 175 -1.05 -13.72 17.65
C GLY A 175 -0.82 -12.36 18.32
N GLY A 176 -1.58 -12.09 19.37
CA GLY A 176 -1.53 -10.83 20.12
C GLY A 176 -2.73 -9.93 19.81
N GLU A 177 -2.60 -8.63 20.04
CA GLU A 177 -3.64 -7.65 19.71
C GLU A 177 -3.25 -6.93 18.42
N GLU A 178 -4.10 -7.02 17.42
CA GLU A 178 -3.91 -6.37 16.12
C GLU A 178 -5.24 -5.75 15.66
N ASP A 179 -5.20 -4.49 15.24
CA ASP A 179 -6.36 -3.71 14.79
C ASP A 179 -7.58 -3.73 15.75
N GLY A 180 -7.29 -3.82 17.08
CA GLY A 180 -8.32 -3.88 18.11
C GLY A 180 -8.96 -5.26 18.28
N VAL A 181 -8.40 -6.30 17.68
CA VAL A 181 -8.78 -7.71 17.86
C VAL A 181 -7.72 -8.41 18.72
N ASP A 182 -8.15 -8.95 19.86
CA ASP A 182 -7.29 -9.70 20.76
C ASP A 182 -7.23 -11.18 20.34
N ASN A 183 -6.11 -11.55 19.74
CA ASN A 183 -5.79 -12.89 19.27
C ASN A 183 -4.86 -13.65 20.22
N THR A 184 -4.67 -13.17 21.48
CA THR A 184 -3.74 -13.78 22.45
C THR A 184 -4.09 -15.23 22.82
N SER A 185 -5.35 -15.64 22.65
CA SER A 185 -5.83 -16.99 22.92
C SER A 185 -5.64 -17.98 21.76
N ILE A 186 -5.19 -17.53 20.60
CA ILE A 186 -4.97 -18.38 19.44
C ILE A 186 -3.65 -19.12 19.61
N GLU A 187 -3.72 -20.46 19.72
CA GLU A 187 -2.52 -21.31 19.77
C GLU A 187 -1.75 -21.20 18.43
N ARG A 188 -0.44 -20.95 18.53
CA ARG A 188 0.44 -20.97 17.36
C ARG A 188 0.65 -22.42 16.93
N ASN A 189 0.11 -22.78 15.77
CA ASN A 189 0.37 -24.06 15.12
C ASN A 189 1.74 -24.04 14.41
#